data_e2a6343197886446effdcc93e0fa512c
#
_entry.id   e2a6343197886446effdcc93e0fa512c
#
_cell.length_a   1.000
_cell.length_b   1.000
_cell.length_c   1.000
_cell.angle_alpha   90.00
_cell.angle_beta   90.00
_cell.angle_gamma   90.00
#
_symmetry.space_group_name_H-M   'P 1'
#
loop_
_entity.id
_entity.type
_entity.pdbx_description
1 polymer ?
#
loop_
_entity_poly.entity_id
_entity_poly.type
_entity_poly.pdbx_seq_one_letter_code
_entity_poly.pdbx_strand_id
1 'polypeptide(L)'
;MKDEQHHNQLEDDEDSGRAAAECIEIEPDFLKKLRDMTVNKNVEEMRKQRKNAVYIAGRLALAGQITVFYAAPNTGKTLIALKLISESIANGTAGENVFHINLDDTFDGLIEKADLANRHGFYELGPDRFVKPDENLRELVERLVNEDSARKAVLLLDTVKKFVDVMDKKASSNFMTICRRFTAAGGTIIALAHVNKKKNDDNEGIPAGTSDILDDCDCAYVMHALKDEIGPEGKWRTVEFLQKKARGPVVPEAIYKYHINHNDYSQMFNSVKLIEGDEVDRVRQQNAIDSEKAHDLEAIEAISSELDSSEPKTQKDILEALGQLGISRRTLIDCLKRWSCAQEDGGLWQLTRGDSNSNCYRLLD
;
A
#
# COMPACT_ATOMS: atom_id res chain seq x y z
N MET A 1 -0.56 -61.57 83.37
CA MET A 1 -1.86 -61.11 83.96
C MET A 1 -2.34 -59.90 83.16
N LYS A 2 -3.43 -60.14 82.46
CA LYS A 2 -4.41 -59.18 81.91
C LYS A 2 -3.83 -58.06 80.94
N ASP A 3 -3.97 -58.24 79.65
CA ASP A 3 -5.13 -57.95 78.79
C ASP A 3 -5.67 -56.49 78.95
N GLU A 4 -5.52 -55.70 77.92
CA GLU A 4 -6.69 -55.05 77.35
C GLU A 4 -6.27 -54.39 75.99
N GLN A 5 -6.98 -54.84 74.97
CA GLN A 5 -7.03 -54.30 73.64
C GLN A 5 -7.70 -52.94 73.64
N HIS A 6 -7.12 -52.00 72.96
CA HIS A 6 -7.92 -50.87 72.47
C HIS A 6 -7.74 -50.73 70.95
N HIS A 7 -8.83 -51.08 70.32
CA HIS A 7 -9.18 -50.78 68.91
C HIS A 7 -9.27 -49.33 68.77
N ASN A 8 -8.50 -48.69 67.92
CA ASN A 8 -8.70 -47.34 67.43
C ASN A 8 -9.13 -47.44 65.96
N GLN A 9 -10.40 -47.15 65.73
CA GLN A 9 -10.98 -46.92 64.45
C GLN A 9 -10.41 -45.61 63.91
N LEU A 10 -9.75 -45.67 62.77
CA LEU A 10 -9.50 -44.52 61.94
C LEU A 10 -10.76 -44.29 61.09
N GLU A 11 -11.44 -43.22 61.38
CA GLU A 11 -12.51 -42.69 60.48
C GLU A 11 -11.79 -41.98 59.33
N ASP A 12 -12.01 -42.52 58.14
CA ASP A 12 -11.62 -41.90 56.87
C ASP A 12 -12.62 -40.77 56.53
N ASP A 13 -12.23 -39.53 56.81
CA ASP A 13 -12.89 -38.34 56.28
C ASP A 13 -12.45 -38.13 54.82
N GLU A 14 -13.04 -38.83 53.88
CA GLU A 14 -13.06 -38.45 52.46
C GLU A 14 -14.14 -37.38 52.23
N ASP A 15 -13.82 -36.13 52.53
CA ASP A 15 -14.59 -35.00 52.03
C ASP A 15 -14.00 -34.56 50.66
N SER A 16 -14.33 -35.36 49.66
CA SER A 16 -14.10 -34.97 48.27
C SER A 16 -15.14 -33.92 47.86
N GLY A 17 -14.75 -32.65 48.02
CA GLY A 17 -15.46 -31.52 47.47
C GLY A 17 -15.51 -31.62 45.94
N ARG A 18 -16.48 -32.40 45.40
CA ARG A 18 -16.95 -32.24 44.03
C ARG A 18 -17.64 -30.88 43.94
N ALA A 19 -16.90 -29.87 43.49
CA ALA A 19 -17.50 -28.67 42.94
C ALA A 19 -18.40 -29.13 41.77
N ALA A 20 -19.72 -29.19 42.03
CA ALA A 20 -20.69 -29.34 40.96
C ALA A 20 -20.50 -28.16 39.99
N ALA A 21 -20.01 -28.46 38.80
CA ALA A 21 -20.09 -27.52 37.71
C ALA A 21 -21.55 -27.13 37.53
N GLU A 22 -21.93 -25.91 37.93
CA GLU A 22 -23.22 -25.35 37.60
C GLU A 22 -23.32 -25.35 36.07
N CYS A 23 -24.06 -26.34 35.54
CA CYS A 23 -24.50 -26.30 34.17
C CYS A 23 -25.39 -25.07 34.04
N ILE A 24 -24.91 -24.05 33.40
CA ILE A 24 -25.74 -22.93 32.98
C ILE A 24 -26.83 -23.51 32.08
N GLU A 25 -28.02 -23.66 32.59
CA GLU A 25 -29.22 -24.01 31.78
C GLU A 25 -29.46 -22.82 30.83
N ILE A 26 -28.98 -22.95 29.58
CA ILE A 26 -29.24 -21.98 28.53
C ILE A 26 -30.72 -22.11 28.14
N GLU A 27 -31.50 -21.06 28.38
CA GLU A 27 -32.93 -21.06 28.07
C GLU A 27 -33.18 -21.50 26.60
N PRO A 28 -34.15 -22.37 26.35
CA PRO A 28 -34.44 -22.89 25.00
C PRO A 28 -34.70 -21.79 23.96
N ASP A 29 -35.28 -20.67 24.36
CA ASP A 29 -35.56 -19.51 23.48
C ASP A 29 -34.27 -18.79 23.07
N PHE A 30 -33.24 -18.72 23.91
CA PHE A 30 -31.94 -18.16 23.58
C PHE A 30 -31.21 -19.01 22.52
N LEU A 31 -31.18 -20.31 22.65
CA LEU A 31 -30.63 -21.24 21.66
C LEU A 31 -31.31 -21.11 20.30
N LYS A 32 -32.64 -20.95 20.32
CA LYS A 32 -33.41 -20.71 19.09
C LYS A 32 -32.98 -19.39 18.44
N LYS A 33 -32.93 -18.28 19.19
CA LYS A 33 -32.46 -16.98 18.72
C LYS A 33 -31.02 -17.07 18.18
N LEU A 34 -30.12 -17.75 18.88
CA LEU A 34 -28.75 -17.94 18.46
C LEU A 34 -28.64 -18.69 17.12
N ARG A 35 -29.46 -19.74 16.93
CA ARG A 35 -29.55 -20.47 15.65
C ARG A 35 -30.13 -19.62 14.53
N ASP A 36 -31.04 -18.71 14.82
CA ASP A 36 -31.62 -17.80 13.83
C ASP A 36 -30.63 -16.71 13.38
N MET A 37 -29.67 -16.36 14.23
CA MET A 37 -28.57 -15.43 13.92
C MET A 37 -27.43 -16.07 13.13
N THR A 38 -27.45 -17.39 12.85
CA THR A 38 -26.36 -18.06 12.16
C THR A 38 -26.31 -17.73 10.67
N VAL A 39 -25.07 -17.52 10.16
CA VAL A 39 -24.80 -17.21 8.74
C VAL A 39 -25.17 -18.37 7.81
N ASN A 40 -25.10 -19.62 8.29
CA ASN A 40 -25.37 -20.82 7.48
C ASN A 40 -26.81 -20.90 6.95
N LYS A 41 -27.80 -20.27 7.57
CA LYS A 41 -29.17 -20.19 7.04
C LYS A 41 -29.25 -19.31 5.77
N ASN A 42 -28.33 -18.41 5.58
CA ASN A 42 -28.34 -17.43 4.49
C ASN A 42 -27.27 -17.70 3.42
N VAL A 43 -26.56 -18.85 3.49
CA VAL A 43 -25.42 -19.15 2.59
C VAL A 43 -25.79 -19.09 1.11
N GLU A 44 -26.97 -19.62 0.72
CA GLU A 44 -27.39 -19.57 -0.69
C GLU A 44 -27.70 -18.16 -1.17
N GLU A 45 -28.31 -17.33 -0.32
CA GLU A 45 -28.52 -15.90 -0.60
C GLU A 45 -27.20 -15.16 -0.72
N MET A 46 -26.27 -15.42 0.20
CA MET A 46 -24.91 -14.87 0.16
C MET A 46 -24.14 -15.32 -1.08
N ARG A 47 -24.29 -16.58 -1.51
CA ARG A 47 -23.69 -17.08 -2.75
C ARG A 47 -24.24 -16.38 -3.98
N LYS A 48 -25.55 -16.12 -4.03
CA LYS A 48 -26.18 -15.35 -5.11
C LYS A 48 -25.65 -13.92 -5.17
N GLN A 49 -25.47 -13.29 -4.01
CA GLN A 49 -24.92 -11.93 -3.89
C GLN A 49 -23.41 -11.87 -4.27
N ARG A 50 -22.65 -12.96 -4.06
CA ARG A 50 -21.22 -13.07 -4.36
C ARG A 50 -20.92 -13.36 -5.84
N LYS A 51 -21.90 -13.52 -6.72
CA LYS A 51 -21.71 -14.08 -8.08
C LYS A 51 -20.65 -13.41 -8.95
N ASN A 52 -20.29 -12.14 -8.69
CA ASN A 52 -19.17 -11.47 -9.37
C ASN A 52 -18.39 -10.60 -8.37
N ALA A 53 -17.06 -10.68 -8.39
CA ALA A 53 -16.23 -9.73 -7.68
C ALA A 53 -16.46 -8.33 -8.27
N VAL A 54 -16.97 -7.40 -7.47
CA VAL A 54 -17.18 -6.02 -7.88
C VAL A 54 -15.95 -5.21 -7.48
N TYR A 55 -15.27 -4.64 -8.45
CA TYR A 55 -14.08 -3.81 -8.23
C TYR A 55 -14.49 -2.35 -8.10
N ILE A 56 -13.94 -1.67 -7.07
CA ILE A 56 -14.25 -0.27 -6.75
C ILE A 56 -13.10 0.68 -7.11
N ALA A 57 -11.87 0.20 -7.15
CA ALA A 57 -10.72 0.99 -7.59
C ALA A 57 -9.81 0.12 -8.47
N GLY A 58 -10.04 0.16 -9.78
CA GLY A 58 -9.37 -0.72 -10.71
C GLY A 58 -9.54 -2.18 -10.27
N ARG A 59 -8.51 -3.01 -10.48
CA ARG A 59 -8.51 -4.40 -9.96
C ARG A 59 -7.84 -4.53 -8.57
N LEU A 60 -7.67 -3.39 -7.85
CA LEU A 60 -6.96 -3.32 -6.58
C LEU A 60 -7.87 -3.41 -5.35
N ALA A 61 -9.12 -2.96 -5.44
CA ALA A 61 -10.05 -2.92 -4.31
C ALA A 61 -11.40 -3.53 -4.68
N LEU A 62 -11.93 -4.35 -3.77
CA LEU A 62 -13.24 -5.03 -3.91
C LEU A 62 -14.30 -4.36 -3.04
N ALA A 63 -15.54 -4.36 -3.54
CA ALA A 63 -16.71 -3.96 -2.77
C ALA A 63 -16.87 -4.83 -1.50
N GLY A 64 -17.27 -4.20 -0.39
CA GLY A 64 -17.48 -4.88 0.89
C GLY A 64 -16.18 -5.19 1.65
N GLN A 65 -15.04 -4.64 1.24
CA GLN A 65 -13.74 -4.88 1.86
C GLN A 65 -13.06 -3.60 2.34
N ILE A 66 -12.07 -3.77 3.20
CA ILE A 66 -11.14 -2.73 3.63
C ILE A 66 -9.86 -2.89 2.81
N THR A 67 -9.58 -1.91 1.93
CA THR A 67 -8.34 -1.85 1.16
C THR A 67 -7.50 -0.66 1.63
N VAL A 68 -6.21 -0.87 1.86
CA VAL A 68 -5.28 0.18 2.30
C VAL A 68 -4.19 0.41 1.26
N PHE A 69 -4.02 1.66 0.83
CA PHE A 69 -2.92 2.09 -0.03
C PHE A 69 -1.89 2.86 0.78
N TYR A 70 -0.71 2.27 0.96
CA TYR A 70 0.43 2.87 1.65
C TYR A 70 1.36 3.56 0.66
N ALA A 71 1.70 4.82 0.89
CA ALA A 71 2.61 5.56 0.01
C ALA A 71 3.42 6.62 0.77
N ALA A 72 4.57 6.98 0.22
CA ALA A 72 5.29 8.19 0.62
C ALA A 72 4.48 9.45 0.23
N PRO A 73 4.74 10.61 0.87
CA PRO A 73 4.19 11.88 0.40
C PRO A 73 4.49 12.11 -1.09
N ASN A 74 3.58 12.78 -1.79
CA ASN A 74 3.71 13.15 -3.20
C ASN A 74 3.86 11.99 -4.21
N THR A 75 3.54 10.75 -3.81
CA THR A 75 3.52 9.59 -4.73
C THR A 75 2.33 9.63 -5.71
N GLY A 76 1.31 10.46 -5.48
CA GLY A 76 0.07 10.47 -6.27
C GLY A 76 -1.03 9.57 -5.70
N LYS A 77 -0.93 9.20 -4.43
CA LYS A 77 -1.86 8.32 -3.72
C LYS A 77 -3.33 8.74 -3.88
N THR A 78 -3.66 9.97 -3.50
CA THR A 78 -5.01 10.54 -3.60
C THR A 78 -5.46 10.65 -5.07
N LEU A 79 -4.57 11.14 -5.94
CA LEU A 79 -4.84 11.33 -7.36
C LEU A 79 -5.28 10.02 -8.04
N ILE A 80 -4.48 8.96 -7.88
CA ILE A 80 -4.75 7.66 -8.50
C ILE A 80 -5.99 7.01 -7.87
N ALA A 81 -6.14 7.05 -6.53
CA ALA A 81 -7.31 6.50 -5.87
C ALA A 81 -8.62 7.14 -6.35
N LEU A 82 -8.68 8.48 -6.41
CA LEU A 82 -9.84 9.21 -6.91
C LEU A 82 -10.12 8.89 -8.39
N LYS A 83 -9.08 8.79 -9.23
CA LYS A 83 -9.26 8.43 -10.64
C LYS A 83 -9.90 7.06 -10.79
N LEU A 84 -9.38 6.05 -10.10
CA LEU A 84 -9.90 4.68 -10.17
C LEU A 84 -11.33 4.56 -9.64
N ILE A 85 -11.64 5.27 -8.55
CA ILE A 85 -12.99 5.32 -8.00
C ILE A 85 -13.95 6.01 -8.99
N SER A 86 -13.53 7.12 -9.59
CA SER A 86 -14.33 7.86 -10.59
C SER A 86 -14.63 7.00 -11.83
N GLU A 87 -13.68 6.18 -12.28
CA GLU A 87 -13.91 5.21 -13.35
C GLU A 87 -14.95 4.15 -12.94
N SER A 88 -14.93 3.71 -11.68
CA SER A 88 -15.89 2.76 -11.15
C SER A 88 -17.29 3.36 -11.00
N ILE A 89 -17.41 4.65 -10.68
CA ILE A 89 -18.69 5.37 -10.71
C ILE A 89 -19.21 5.44 -12.16
N ALA A 90 -18.38 5.87 -13.10
CA ALA A 90 -18.73 5.96 -14.51
C ALA A 90 -19.19 4.62 -15.11
N ASN A 91 -18.60 3.51 -14.67
CA ASN A 91 -18.97 2.16 -15.07
C ASN A 91 -20.13 1.55 -14.28
N GLY A 92 -20.70 2.27 -13.31
CA GLY A 92 -21.81 1.84 -12.47
C GLY A 92 -21.44 0.76 -11.43
N THR A 93 -20.16 0.53 -11.14
CA THR A 93 -19.71 -0.48 -10.16
C THR A 93 -19.62 0.07 -8.74
N ALA A 94 -19.25 1.33 -8.55
CA ALA A 94 -19.16 1.97 -7.24
C ALA A 94 -20.51 2.47 -6.69
N GLY A 95 -21.53 2.66 -7.53
CA GLY A 95 -22.81 3.26 -7.14
C GLY A 95 -22.71 4.78 -6.93
N GLU A 96 -23.77 5.36 -6.33
CA GLU A 96 -23.92 6.82 -6.20
C GLU A 96 -23.44 7.35 -4.83
N ASN A 97 -23.10 6.48 -3.87
CA ASN A 97 -22.79 6.86 -2.50
C ASN A 97 -21.28 6.72 -2.21
N VAL A 98 -20.47 7.50 -2.92
CA VAL A 98 -19.02 7.53 -2.75
C VAL A 98 -18.61 8.82 -2.04
N PHE A 99 -17.99 8.70 -0.88
CA PHE A 99 -17.58 9.82 -0.02
C PHE A 99 -16.06 9.82 0.12
N HIS A 100 -15.43 10.90 -0.32
CA HIS A 100 -14.02 11.18 -0.03
C HIS A 100 -13.94 12.05 1.22
N ILE A 101 -13.41 11.49 2.31
CA ILE A 101 -13.21 12.17 3.58
C ILE A 101 -11.76 12.66 3.63
N ASN A 102 -11.58 13.93 3.28
CA ASN A 102 -10.29 14.54 3.04
C ASN A 102 -9.91 15.48 4.19
N LEU A 103 -9.00 15.03 5.04
CA LEU A 103 -8.57 15.76 6.23
C LEU A 103 -7.11 16.23 6.15
N ASP A 104 -6.43 16.04 5.02
CA ASP A 104 -4.99 16.33 4.88
C ASP A 104 -4.71 17.48 3.90
N ASP A 105 -5.73 17.99 3.22
CA ASP A 105 -5.58 19.01 2.19
C ASP A 105 -5.67 20.46 2.72
N THR A 106 -5.16 21.37 1.91
CA THR A 106 -5.36 22.81 2.07
C THR A 106 -6.74 23.22 1.55
N PHE A 107 -7.16 24.47 1.82
CA PHE A 107 -8.42 25.02 1.32
C PHE A 107 -8.49 24.99 -0.21
N ASP A 108 -7.42 25.39 -0.91
CA ASP A 108 -7.37 25.35 -2.38
C ASP A 108 -7.44 23.91 -2.92
N GLY A 109 -6.74 22.99 -2.26
CA GLY A 109 -6.80 21.57 -2.59
C GLY A 109 -8.21 20.97 -2.41
N LEU A 110 -8.97 21.42 -1.40
CA LEU A 110 -10.37 21.03 -1.21
C LEU A 110 -11.26 21.53 -2.33
N ILE A 111 -11.06 22.78 -2.80
CA ILE A 111 -11.81 23.34 -3.94
C ILE A 111 -11.57 22.51 -5.20
N GLU A 112 -10.31 22.20 -5.54
CA GLU A 112 -9.98 21.37 -6.70
C GLU A 112 -10.65 20.00 -6.66
N LYS A 113 -10.69 19.36 -5.48
CA LYS A 113 -11.32 18.05 -5.32
C LYS A 113 -12.84 18.11 -5.29
N ALA A 114 -13.42 19.18 -4.74
CA ALA A 114 -14.87 19.43 -4.82
C ALA A 114 -15.33 19.63 -6.27
N ASP A 115 -14.53 20.31 -7.09
CA ASP A 115 -14.79 20.47 -8.53
C ASP A 115 -14.70 19.12 -9.27
N LEU A 116 -13.76 18.26 -8.89
CA LEU A 116 -13.71 16.89 -9.41
C LEU A 116 -14.90 16.07 -8.95
N ALA A 117 -15.29 16.17 -7.68
CA ALA A 117 -16.42 15.48 -7.11
C ALA A 117 -17.72 15.79 -7.89
N ASN A 118 -17.96 17.08 -8.16
CA ASN A 118 -19.10 17.53 -8.97
C ASN A 118 -19.09 16.94 -10.39
N ARG A 119 -17.91 16.81 -11.00
CA ARG A 119 -17.78 16.27 -12.37
C ARG A 119 -17.87 14.76 -12.47
N HIS A 120 -17.44 14.05 -11.41
CA HIS A 120 -17.28 12.60 -11.45
C HIS A 120 -18.25 11.83 -10.54
N GLY A 121 -19.14 12.53 -9.81
CA GLY A 121 -20.25 11.93 -9.08
C GLY A 121 -19.86 11.31 -7.73
N PHE A 122 -18.81 11.80 -7.07
CA PHE A 122 -18.54 11.49 -5.67
C PHE A 122 -18.77 12.72 -4.78
N TYR A 123 -18.73 12.56 -3.47
CA TYR A 123 -18.95 13.63 -2.50
C TYR A 123 -17.66 13.91 -1.72
N GLU A 124 -17.26 15.19 -1.67
CA GLU A 124 -16.10 15.65 -0.92
C GLU A 124 -16.52 16.10 0.48
N LEU A 125 -15.87 15.56 1.52
CA LEU A 125 -16.10 15.93 2.91
C LEU A 125 -14.78 16.43 3.53
N GLY A 126 -14.78 17.71 3.92
CA GLY A 126 -13.60 18.38 4.48
C GLY A 126 -13.52 18.34 6.01
N PRO A 127 -12.45 18.94 6.58
CA PRO A 127 -12.19 18.92 8.02
C PRO A 127 -13.22 19.69 8.85
N ASP A 128 -14.02 20.59 8.26
CA ASP A 128 -15.12 21.31 8.93
C ASP A 128 -16.21 20.37 9.45
N ARG A 129 -16.37 19.21 8.84
CA ARG A 129 -17.32 18.15 9.22
C ARG A 129 -16.72 17.09 10.14
N PHE A 130 -15.40 17.05 10.26
CA PHE A 130 -14.65 16.06 11.04
C PHE A 130 -13.77 16.76 12.08
N VAL A 131 -14.37 17.56 12.97
CA VAL A 131 -13.66 18.29 14.06
C VAL A 131 -12.98 17.32 15.02
N LYS A 132 -13.60 16.17 15.26
CA LYS A 132 -13.05 15.02 16.00
C LYS A 132 -13.10 13.78 15.10
N PRO A 133 -12.08 13.56 14.26
CA PRO A 133 -12.17 12.61 13.16
C PRO A 133 -12.51 11.17 13.56
N ASP A 134 -11.97 10.67 14.68
CA ASP A 134 -12.24 9.34 15.21
C ASP A 134 -13.70 9.18 15.71
N GLU A 135 -14.19 10.15 16.49
CA GLU A 135 -15.57 10.16 16.98
C GLU A 135 -16.55 10.34 15.82
N ASN A 136 -16.28 11.28 14.90
CA ASN A 136 -17.16 11.56 13.78
C ASN A 136 -17.21 10.39 12.77
N LEU A 137 -16.10 9.70 12.52
CA LEU A 137 -16.11 8.50 11.69
C LEU A 137 -16.94 7.38 12.34
N ARG A 138 -16.79 7.20 13.66
CA ARG A 138 -17.59 6.22 14.41
C ARG A 138 -19.07 6.52 14.31
N GLU A 139 -19.48 7.77 14.55
CA GLU A 139 -20.88 8.21 14.46
C GLU A 139 -21.43 8.00 13.03
N LEU A 140 -20.68 8.40 12.02
CA LEU A 140 -21.06 8.21 10.61
C LEU A 140 -21.30 6.72 10.30
N VAL A 141 -20.36 5.86 10.67
CA VAL A 141 -20.46 4.42 10.45
C VAL A 141 -21.67 3.84 11.21
N GLU A 142 -21.86 4.22 12.47
CA GLU A 142 -23.00 3.75 13.27
C GLU A 142 -24.34 4.14 12.65
N ARG A 143 -24.47 5.35 12.15
CA ARG A 143 -25.69 5.80 11.46
C ARG A 143 -25.90 5.04 10.17
N LEU A 144 -24.87 4.93 9.30
CA LEU A 144 -24.97 4.19 8.04
C LEU A 144 -25.37 2.72 8.25
N VAL A 145 -24.85 2.08 9.30
CA VAL A 145 -25.19 0.69 9.65
C VAL A 145 -26.60 0.59 10.19
N ASN A 146 -27.00 1.45 11.13
CA ASN A 146 -28.33 1.39 11.76
C ASN A 146 -29.46 1.75 10.80
N GLU A 147 -29.20 2.60 9.80
CA GLU A 147 -30.16 3.00 8.77
C GLU A 147 -30.13 2.06 7.53
N ASP A 148 -29.40 0.92 7.59
CA ASP A 148 -29.17 -0.03 6.47
C ASP A 148 -28.64 0.64 5.20
N SER A 149 -27.91 1.75 5.36
CA SER A 149 -27.37 2.57 4.26
C SER A 149 -25.89 2.26 3.97
N ALA A 150 -25.24 1.41 4.79
CA ALA A 150 -23.84 1.02 4.59
C ALA A 150 -23.62 0.25 3.27
N ARG A 151 -24.55 -0.61 2.91
CA ARG A 151 -24.54 -1.38 1.67
C ARG A 151 -24.58 -0.42 0.48
N LYS A 152 -23.58 -0.42 -0.38
CA LYS A 152 -23.37 0.49 -1.52
C LYS A 152 -22.69 1.82 -1.17
N ALA A 153 -22.36 2.09 0.08
CA ALA A 153 -21.54 3.24 0.42
C ALA A 153 -20.05 2.88 0.32
N VAL A 154 -19.27 3.79 -0.26
CA VAL A 154 -17.81 3.72 -0.37
C VAL A 154 -17.23 4.90 0.38
N LEU A 155 -16.36 4.63 1.36
CA LEU A 155 -15.61 5.66 2.07
C LEU A 155 -14.14 5.62 1.64
N LEU A 156 -13.66 6.71 1.05
CA LEU A 156 -12.24 6.95 0.82
C LEU A 156 -11.72 7.82 1.97
N LEU A 157 -10.85 7.26 2.82
CA LEU A 157 -10.30 7.95 3.99
C LEU A 157 -8.92 8.52 3.66
N ASP A 158 -8.80 9.85 3.58
CA ASP A 158 -7.56 10.56 3.27
C ASP A 158 -7.20 11.55 4.39
N THR A 159 -6.31 11.18 5.26
CA THR A 159 -5.43 10.01 5.36
C THR A 159 -5.60 9.38 6.75
N VAL A 160 -5.34 8.08 6.88
CA VAL A 160 -5.55 7.29 8.11
C VAL A 160 -5.02 7.97 9.38
N LYS A 161 -3.83 8.56 9.33
CA LYS A 161 -3.20 9.27 10.48
C LYS A 161 -4.03 10.43 11.05
N LYS A 162 -5.06 10.89 10.33
CA LYS A 162 -5.96 11.94 10.81
C LYS A 162 -7.13 11.38 11.63
N PHE A 163 -7.44 10.11 11.43
CA PHE A 163 -8.53 9.42 12.14
C PHE A 163 -8.03 8.64 13.35
N VAL A 164 -6.75 8.27 13.39
CA VAL A 164 -6.19 7.42 14.42
C VAL A 164 -4.70 7.69 14.61
N ASP A 165 -4.24 7.65 15.87
CA ASP A 165 -2.80 7.52 16.13
C ASP A 165 -2.33 6.12 15.73
N VAL A 166 -1.69 6.04 14.58
CA VAL A 166 -1.23 4.77 14.00
C VAL A 166 -0.11 4.11 14.81
N MET A 167 0.50 4.82 15.76
CA MET A 167 1.51 4.28 16.68
C MET A 167 0.90 3.68 17.95
N ASP A 168 -0.36 4.02 18.27
CA ASP A 168 -1.12 3.42 19.36
C ASP A 168 -1.84 2.16 18.88
N LYS A 169 -1.42 1.02 19.40
CA LYS A 169 -1.99 -0.29 19.06
C LYS A 169 -3.49 -0.37 19.38
N LYS A 170 -3.92 0.15 20.56
CA LYS A 170 -5.32 0.11 20.96
C LYS A 170 -6.18 1.01 20.09
N ALA A 171 -5.69 2.21 19.76
CA ALA A 171 -6.38 3.12 18.86
C ALA A 171 -6.51 2.50 17.45
N SER A 172 -5.43 1.92 16.91
CA SER A 172 -5.44 1.23 15.62
C SER A 172 -6.43 0.06 15.58
N SER A 173 -6.46 -0.79 16.60
CA SER A 173 -7.42 -1.90 16.71
C SER A 173 -8.87 -1.41 16.81
N ASN A 174 -9.13 -0.33 17.57
CA ASN A 174 -10.46 0.27 17.64
C ASN A 174 -10.90 0.86 16.30
N PHE A 175 -10.02 1.55 15.60
CA PHE A 175 -10.28 2.07 14.25
C PHE A 175 -10.64 0.94 13.28
N MET A 176 -9.86 -0.13 13.27
CA MET A 176 -10.15 -1.28 12.41
C MET A 176 -11.45 -2.00 12.79
N THR A 177 -11.84 -2.00 14.07
CA THR A 177 -13.13 -2.50 14.52
C THR A 177 -14.29 -1.70 13.93
N ILE A 178 -14.20 -0.37 13.88
CA ILE A 178 -15.18 0.51 13.24
C ILE A 178 -15.26 0.21 11.73
N CYS A 179 -14.10 0.15 11.07
CA CYS A 179 -14.01 -0.18 9.64
C CYS A 179 -14.64 -1.56 9.34
N ARG A 180 -14.35 -2.56 10.18
CA ARG A 180 -14.91 -3.91 10.02
C ARG A 180 -16.43 -3.95 10.21
N ARG A 181 -16.96 -3.19 11.16
CA ARG A 181 -18.41 -3.06 11.35
C ARG A 181 -19.10 -2.51 10.09
N PHE A 182 -18.51 -1.51 9.46
CA PHE A 182 -19.04 -0.92 8.22
C PHE A 182 -19.02 -1.93 7.05
N THR A 183 -17.89 -2.63 6.86
CA THR A 183 -17.77 -3.60 5.76
C THR A 183 -18.62 -4.87 6.01
N ALA A 184 -18.81 -5.27 7.25
CA ALA A 184 -19.73 -6.35 7.61
C ALA A 184 -21.20 -6.02 7.26
N ALA A 185 -21.58 -4.73 7.28
CA ALA A 185 -22.88 -4.25 6.80
C ALA A 185 -22.94 -4.03 5.28
N GLY A 186 -21.87 -4.37 4.54
CA GLY A 186 -21.79 -4.29 3.07
C GLY A 186 -21.21 -2.99 2.53
N GLY A 187 -20.67 -2.12 3.38
CA GLY A 187 -19.94 -0.93 2.98
C GLY A 187 -18.53 -1.25 2.47
N THR A 188 -17.88 -0.29 1.81
CA THR A 188 -16.53 -0.43 1.28
C THR A 188 -15.63 0.67 1.83
N ILE A 189 -14.43 0.33 2.26
CA ILE A 189 -13.43 1.30 2.71
C ILE A 189 -12.19 1.21 1.84
N ILE A 190 -11.74 2.35 1.32
CA ILE A 190 -10.42 2.55 0.77
C ILE A 190 -9.72 3.57 1.66
N ALA A 191 -8.63 3.16 2.30
CA ALA A 191 -7.90 3.99 3.23
C ALA A 191 -6.52 4.34 2.69
N LEU A 192 -6.16 5.62 2.71
CA LEU A 192 -4.87 6.12 2.28
C LEU A 192 -3.96 6.30 3.50
N ALA A 193 -2.82 5.63 3.49
CA ALA A 193 -1.88 5.64 4.61
C ALA A 193 -0.45 6.00 4.16
N HIS A 194 0.39 6.35 5.11
CA HIS A 194 1.80 6.63 4.83
C HIS A 194 2.67 5.40 5.06
N VAL A 195 3.81 5.36 4.38
CA VAL A 195 4.92 4.46 4.70
C VAL A 195 5.87 5.11 5.69
N ASN A 196 6.63 4.31 6.43
CA ASN A 196 7.73 4.78 7.26
C ASN A 196 8.82 5.43 6.42
N LYS A 197 9.60 6.34 7.02
CA LYS A 197 10.78 6.92 6.35
C LYS A 197 11.88 5.90 6.09
N LYS A 198 11.96 4.85 6.93
CA LYS A 198 12.89 3.74 6.72
C LYS A 198 12.27 2.75 5.74
N LYS A 199 13.10 2.24 4.85
CA LYS A 199 12.75 1.18 3.92
C LYS A 199 13.25 -0.17 4.45
N ASN A 200 12.71 -1.28 3.93
CA ASN A 200 13.25 -2.61 4.21
C ASN A 200 14.55 -2.87 3.41
N ASP A 201 15.13 -4.05 3.59
CA ASP A 201 16.36 -4.46 2.91
C ASP A 201 16.18 -4.51 1.37
N ASP A 202 14.98 -4.70 0.88
CA ASP A 202 14.61 -4.69 -0.53
C ASP A 202 14.30 -3.28 -1.07
N ASN A 203 14.61 -2.22 -0.30
CA ASN A 203 14.34 -0.82 -0.63
C ASN A 203 12.85 -0.46 -0.77
N GLU A 204 11.94 -1.32 -0.28
CA GLU A 204 10.50 -1.09 -0.30
C GLU A 204 10.03 -0.28 0.91
N GLY A 205 8.95 0.48 0.72
CA GLY A 205 8.29 1.22 1.80
C GLY A 205 7.67 0.28 2.83
N ILE A 206 7.96 0.50 4.10
CA ILE A 206 7.34 -0.22 5.21
C ILE A 206 6.08 0.54 5.61
N PRO A 207 4.89 -0.11 5.73
CA PRO A 207 3.68 0.51 6.27
C PRO A 207 3.97 1.24 7.58
N ALA A 208 3.48 2.48 7.70
CA ALA A 208 3.67 3.25 8.92
C ALA A 208 2.68 2.81 10.01
N GLY A 209 3.15 2.79 11.26
CA GLY A 209 2.33 2.45 12.42
C GLY A 209 2.53 1.03 12.92
N THR A 210 1.56 0.59 13.73
CA THR A 210 1.50 -0.79 14.23
C THR A 210 1.04 -1.74 13.11
N SER A 211 1.30 -3.05 13.27
CA SER A 211 0.87 -4.06 12.29
C SER A 211 -0.66 -4.21 12.23
N ASP A 212 -1.40 -3.73 13.25
CA ASP A 212 -2.84 -3.98 13.39
C ASP A 212 -3.67 -3.56 12.15
N ILE A 213 -3.34 -2.42 11.52
CA ILE A 213 -4.06 -1.96 10.32
C ILE A 213 -3.82 -2.93 9.16
N LEU A 214 -2.57 -3.36 8.95
CA LEU A 214 -2.21 -4.33 7.92
C LEU A 214 -2.80 -5.71 8.22
N ASP A 215 -2.76 -6.13 9.49
CA ASP A 215 -3.26 -7.44 9.91
C ASP A 215 -4.79 -7.55 9.78
N ASP A 216 -5.51 -6.46 10.01
CA ASP A 216 -6.97 -6.44 10.04
C ASP A 216 -7.63 -6.01 8.72
N CYS A 217 -6.92 -5.33 7.78
CA CYS A 217 -7.49 -5.01 6.47
C CYS A 217 -7.68 -6.28 5.61
N ASP A 218 -8.43 -6.17 4.52
CA ASP A 218 -8.62 -7.29 3.58
C ASP A 218 -7.60 -7.26 2.46
N CYS A 219 -7.27 -6.08 1.95
CA CYS A 219 -6.24 -5.88 0.94
C CYS A 219 -5.32 -4.73 1.34
N ALA A 220 -4.05 -4.84 1.01
CA ALA A 220 -3.08 -3.78 1.20
C ALA A 220 -2.07 -3.74 0.07
N TYR A 221 -1.75 -2.53 -0.37
CA TYR A 221 -0.71 -2.26 -1.36
C TYR A 221 0.25 -1.22 -0.85
N VAL A 222 1.53 -1.37 -1.19
CA VAL A 222 2.52 -0.31 -1.08
C VAL A 222 2.73 0.27 -2.47
N MET A 223 2.63 1.59 -2.56
CA MET A 223 2.82 2.35 -3.78
C MET A 223 4.23 2.92 -3.82
N HIS A 224 4.95 2.64 -4.89
CA HIS A 224 6.29 3.15 -5.15
C HIS A 224 6.28 4.08 -6.35
N ALA A 225 6.71 5.33 -6.16
CA ALA A 225 7.04 6.18 -7.29
C ALA A 225 8.39 5.72 -7.84
N LEU A 226 8.40 5.36 -9.12
CA LEU A 226 9.60 5.09 -9.88
C LEU A 226 10.24 6.43 -10.29
N LYS A 227 11.41 6.40 -10.95
CA LYS A 227 12.05 7.61 -11.43
C LYS A 227 11.13 8.37 -12.39
N ASP A 228 11.00 9.69 -12.17
CA ASP A 228 10.21 10.54 -13.05
C ASP A 228 10.89 10.63 -14.44
N GLU A 229 10.08 10.50 -15.48
CA GLU A 229 10.52 10.61 -16.88
C GLU A 229 10.27 12.04 -17.41
N ILE A 230 11.23 12.61 -18.10
CA ILE A 230 11.09 13.91 -18.77
C ILE A 230 10.99 13.67 -20.27
N GLY A 231 9.82 13.94 -20.83
CA GLY A 231 9.55 13.82 -22.26
C GLY A 231 9.19 15.17 -22.89
N PRO A 232 8.92 15.20 -24.22
CA PRO A 232 8.51 16.40 -24.93
C PRO A 232 7.24 17.06 -24.38
N GLU A 233 6.35 16.25 -23.80
CA GLU A 233 5.06 16.69 -23.22
C GLU A 233 5.18 17.11 -21.76
N GLY A 234 6.39 17.08 -21.17
CA GLY A 234 6.65 17.42 -19.79
C GLY A 234 7.10 16.23 -18.92
N LYS A 235 6.86 16.34 -17.63
CA LYS A 235 7.32 15.38 -16.63
C LYS A 235 6.23 14.37 -16.29
N TRP A 236 6.56 13.09 -16.40
CA TRP A 236 5.66 11.97 -16.08
C TRP A 236 6.15 11.21 -14.86
N ARG A 237 5.21 10.79 -14.02
CA ARG A 237 5.48 9.90 -12.89
C ARG A 237 4.83 8.56 -13.10
N THR A 238 5.62 7.52 -12.90
CA THR A 238 5.16 6.13 -12.87
C THR A 238 5.09 5.65 -11.43
N VAL A 239 3.98 4.99 -11.07
CA VAL A 239 3.72 4.49 -9.71
C VAL A 239 3.34 3.03 -9.79
N GLU A 240 4.11 2.21 -9.11
CA GLU A 240 3.87 0.78 -8.99
C GLU A 240 3.12 0.47 -7.68
N PHE A 241 2.08 -0.35 -7.77
CA PHE A 241 1.35 -0.92 -6.64
C PHE A 241 1.81 -2.34 -6.42
N LEU A 242 2.39 -2.62 -5.27
CA LEU A 242 2.84 -3.94 -4.85
C LEU A 242 1.97 -4.46 -3.71
N GLN A 243 1.35 -5.61 -3.91
CA GLN A 243 0.47 -6.23 -2.93
C GLN A 243 1.25 -6.70 -1.70
N LYS A 244 0.76 -6.34 -0.52
CA LYS A 244 1.28 -6.83 0.76
C LYS A 244 0.28 -7.77 1.45
N LYS A 245 -1.00 -7.65 1.11
CA LYS A 245 -2.07 -8.52 1.61
C LYS A 245 -3.23 -8.59 0.63
N ALA A 246 -3.87 -9.75 0.53
CA ALA A 246 -5.10 -9.93 -0.24
C ALA A 246 -6.05 -10.95 0.37
N ARG A 247 -7.33 -10.58 0.35
CA ARG A 247 -8.45 -11.48 0.56
C ARG A 247 -9.39 -11.34 -0.63
N GLY A 248 -9.21 -12.18 -1.64
CA GLY A 248 -10.04 -12.16 -2.85
C GLY A 248 -9.23 -11.99 -4.13
N PRO A 249 -9.90 -11.94 -5.29
CA PRO A 249 -9.28 -11.97 -6.61
C PRO A 249 -8.80 -10.57 -7.07
N VAL A 250 -7.97 -9.91 -6.28
CA VAL A 250 -7.29 -8.65 -6.66
C VAL A 250 -5.96 -8.96 -7.33
N VAL A 251 -5.46 -8.01 -8.14
CA VAL A 251 -4.17 -8.19 -8.83
C VAL A 251 -3.00 -8.03 -7.85
N PRO A 252 -1.92 -8.83 -8.00
CA PRO A 252 -0.75 -8.73 -7.12
C PRO A 252 0.04 -7.43 -7.35
N GLU A 253 -0.07 -6.86 -8.53
CA GLU A 253 0.63 -5.64 -8.92
C GLU A 253 -0.14 -4.87 -9.99
N ALA A 254 0.07 -3.56 -10.03
CA ALA A 254 -0.40 -2.69 -11.10
C ALA A 254 0.51 -1.47 -11.21
N ILE A 255 0.71 -0.98 -12.43
CA ILE A 255 1.53 0.21 -12.67
C ILE A 255 0.68 1.28 -13.33
N TYR A 256 0.67 2.46 -12.71
CA TYR A 256 -0.03 3.63 -13.23
C TYR A 256 0.97 4.73 -13.56
N LYS A 257 0.66 5.52 -14.59
CA LYS A 257 1.47 6.66 -15.02
C LYS A 257 0.59 7.91 -15.10
N TYR A 258 1.12 9.05 -14.70
CA TYR A 258 0.43 10.33 -14.83
C TYR A 258 1.40 11.48 -15.11
N HIS A 259 0.90 12.52 -15.79
CA HIS A 259 1.65 13.74 -16.08
C HIS A 259 1.69 14.63 -14.84
N ILE A 260 2.87 15.11 -14.44
CA ILE A 260 3.02 16.03 -13.32
C ILE A 260 2.78 17.45 -13.80
N ASN A 261 1.70 18.05 -13.33
CA ASN A 261 1.41 19.48 -13.54
C ASN A 261 0.86 20.06 -12.24
N HIS A 262 1.72 20.70 -11.45
CA HIS A 262 1.34 21.26 -10.16
C HIS A 262 0.35 22.43 -10.24
N ASN A 263 0.15 22.99 -11.43
CA ASN A 263 -0.77 24.12 -11.65
C ASN A 263 -2.16 23.68 -12.13
N ASP A 264 -2.33 22.39 -12.48
CA ASP A 264 -3.59 21.87 -12.99
C ASP A 264 -3.82 20.43 -12.51
N TYR A 265 -4.47 20.31 -11.36
CA TYR A 265 -4.82 19.01 -10.78
C TYR A 265 -5.77 18.21 -11.68
N SER A 266 -6.67 18.89 -12.40
CA SER A 266 -7.60 18.25 -13.33
C SER A 266 -6.88 17.61 -14.52
N GLN A 267 -5.84 18.27 -15.04
CA GLN A 267 -4.99 17.70 -16.09
C GLN A 267 -4.23 16.48 -15.56
N MET A 268 -3.64 16.58 -14.36
CA MET A 268 -2.99 15.43 -13.71
C MET A 268 -3.96 14.25 -13.58
N PHE A 269 -5.15 14.50 -13.05
CA PHE A 269 -6.19 13.49 -12.85
C PHE A 269 -6.61 12.80 -14.16
N ASN A 270 -6.81 13.57 -15.23
CA ASN A 270 -7.19 13.01 -16.53
C ASN A 270 -6.06 12.24 -17.22
N SER A 271 -4.81 12.55 -16.89
CA SER A 271 -3.63 11.87 -17.46
C SER A 271 -3.32 10.51 -16.82
N VAL A 272 -3.94 10.18 -15.68
CA VAL A 272 -3.72 8.89 -15.00
C VAL A 272 -4.15 7.75 -15.93
N LYS A 273 -3.25 6.84 -16.22
CA LYS A 273 -3.50 5.66 -17.03
C LYS A 273 -2.80 4.42 -16.45
N LEU A 274 -3.42 3.26 -16.63
CA LEU A 274 -2.81 1.96 -16.39
C LEU A 274 -1.78 1.67 -17.49
N ILE A 275 -0.64 1.12 -17.10
CA ILE A 275 0.39 0.61 -18.01
C ILE A 275 0.26 -0.91 -18.07
N GLU A 276 0.25 -1.47 -19.28
CA GLU A 276 0.10 -2.90 -19.51
C GLU A 276 1.07 -3.40 -20.59
N GLY A 277 1.25 -4.72 -20.65
CA GLY A 277 2.05 -5.40 -21.68
C GLY A 277 3.52 -4.98 -21.69
N ASP A 278 4.10 -4.83 -22.87
CA ASP A 278 5.53 -4.53 -23.07
C ASP A 278 6.00 -3.21 -22.43
N GLU A 279 5.08 -2.28 -22.15
CA GLU A 279 5.41 -1.02 -21.46
C GLU A 279 5.79 -1.28 -19.98
N VAL A 280 5.18 -2.29 -19.34
CA VAL A 280 5.54 -2.72 -17.98
C VAL A 280 6.98 -3.20 -17.94
N ASP A 281 7.37 -4.05 -18.87
CA ASP A 281 8.73 -4.61 -18.91
C ASP A 281 9.77 -3.52 -19.15
N ARG A 282 9.48 -2.58 -20.06
CA ARG A 282 10.34 -1.41 -20.31
C ARG A 282 10.51 -0.54 -19.06
N VAL A 283 9.41 -0.24 -18.37
CA VAL A 283 9.44 0.57 -17.13
C VAL A 283 10.26 -0.13 -16.05
N ARG A 284 10.12 -1.44 -15.89
CA ARG A 284 10.89 -2.23 -14.93
C ARG A 284 12.38 -2.28 -15.26
N GLN A 285 12.70 -2.54 -16.52
CA GLN A 285 14.09 -2.54 -17.00
C GLN A 285 14.73 -1.16 -16.75
N GLN A 286 14.05 -0.08 -17.13
CA GLN A 286 14.58 1.27 -16.90
C GLN A 286 14.75 1.57 -15.41
N ASN A 287 13.79 1.19 -14.56
CA ASN A 287 13.88 1.41 -13.12
C ASN A 287 15.04 0.61 -12.48
N ALA A 288 15.30 -0.62 -12.94
CA ALA A 288 16.44 -1.42 -12.51
C ALA A 288 17.76 -0.74 -12.87
N ILE A 289 17.91 -0.29 -14.13
CA ILE A 289 19.07 0.47 -14.60
C ILE A 289 19.28 1.74 -13.76
N ASP A 290 18.22 2.52 -13.53
CA ASP A 290 18.31 3.75 -12.76
C ASP A 290 18.68 3.52 -11.28
N SER A 291 18.19 2.43 -10.69
CA SER A 291 18.54 2.01 -9.32
C SER A 291 20.01 1.62 -9.21
N GLU A 292 20.53 0.85 -10.17
CA GLU A 292 21.94 0.47 -10.23
C GLU A 292 22.85 1.70 -10.48
N LYS A 293 22.44 2.62 -11.37
CA LYS A 293 23.15 3.88 -11.58
C LYS A 293 23.22 4.73 -10.31
N ALA A 294 22.12 4.79 -9.55
CA ALA A 294 22.09 5.50 -8.28
C ALA A 294 23.02 4.88 -7.23
N HIS A 295 23.14 3.56 -7.22
CA HIS A 295 24.09 2.85 -6.35
C HIS A 295 25.54 3.14 -6.73
N ASP A 296 25.85 3.22 -8.03
CA ASP A 296 27.19 3.45 -8.56
C ASP A 296 27.51 4.94 -8.77
N LEU A 297 26.64 5.87 -8.35
CA LEU A 297 26.71 7.29 -8.73
C LEU A 297 28.07 7.93 -8.51
N GLU A 298 28.67 7.76 -7.33
CA GLU A 298 29.98 8.32 -6.99
C GLU A 298 31.10 7.81 -7.93
N ALA A 299 31.07 6.51 -8.25
CA ALA A 299 32.03 5.89 -9.17
C ALA A 299 31.78 6.34 -10.62
N ILE A 300 30.51 6.47 -11.02
CA ILE A 300 30.12 6.96 -12.35
C ILE A 300 30.61 8.41 -12.56
N GLU A 301 30.35 9.30 -11.61
CA GLU A 301 30.78 10.70 -11.68
C GLU A 301 32.28 10.82 -11.74
N ALA A 302 33.00 10.07 -10.89
CA ALA A 302 34.47 10.06 -10.91
C ALA A 302 35.03 9.55 -12.24
N ILE A 303 34.54 8.43 -12.76
CA ILE A 303 34.96 7.86 -14.03
C ILE A 303 34.66 8.81 -15.21
N SER A 304 33.42 9.37 -15.23
CA SER A 304 32.98 10.28 -16.28
C SER A 304 33.81 11.55 -16.32
N SER A 305 34.33 12.04 -15.18
CA SER A 305 35.24 13.22 -15.14
C SER A 305 36.58 12.93 -15.77
N GLU A 306 37.02 11.68 -15.80
CA GLU A 306 38.30 11.26 -16.37
C GLU A 306 38.21 10.84 -17.84
N LEU A 307 37.00 10.48 -18.32
CA LEU A 307 36.81 10.04 -19.69
C LEU A 307 36.47 11.19 -20.63
N ASP A 308 36.89 11.07 -21.85
CA ASP A 308 36.55 11.96 -22.97
C ASP A 308 35.90 11.14 -24.08
N SER A 309 35.04 11.75 -24.87
CA SER A 309 34.42 11.11 -26.05
C SER A 309 35.39 10.98 -27.22
N SER A 310 36.44 11.83 -27.27
CA SER A 310 37.41 11.87 -28.37
C SER A 310 38.56 10.88 -28.23
N GLU A 311 39.10 10.69 -27.01
CA GLU A 311 40.30 9.87 -26.77
C GLU A 311 40.04 8.78 -25.72
N PRO A 312 40.15 7.46 -26.10
CA PRO A 312 40.02 6.38 -25.14
C PRO A 312 41.14 6.36 -24.10
N LYS A 313 40.83 6.24 -22.80
CA LYS A 313 41.81 6.03 -21.73
C LYS A 313 41.88 4.55 -21.33
N THR A 314 43.09 4.09 -20.98
CA THR A 314 43.23 2.71 -20.49
C THR A 314 42.67 2.56 -19.09
N GLN A 315 42.18 1.37 -18.76
CA GLN A 315 41.70 1.04 -17.40
C GLN A 315 42.77 1.40 -16.34
N LYS A 316 44.06 1.22 -16.67
CA LYS A 316 45.14 1.49 -15.75
C LYS A 316 45.23 3.01 -15.46
N ASP A 317 45.19 3.85 -16.50
CA ASP A 317 45.29 5.29 -16.35
C ASP A 317 44.08 5.86 -15.55
N ILE A 318 42.88 5.37 -15.81
CA ILE A 318 41.67 5.74 -15.04
C ILE A 318 41.84 5.39 -13.55
N LEU A 319 42.28 4.17 -13.25
CA LEU A 319 42.48 3.74 -11.86
C LEU A 319 43.62 4.47 -11.14
N GLU A 320 44.64 4.89 -11.85
CA GLU A 320 45.74 5.70 -11.30
C GLU A 320 45.26 7.12 -11.02
N ALA A 321 44.53 7.75 -11.94
CA ALA A 321 44.00 9.10 -11.78
C ALA A 321 43.01 9.20 -10.61
N LEU A 322 42.13 8.20 -10.45
CA LEU A 322 41.11 8.17 -9.42
C LEU A 322 41.55 7.57 -8.08
N GLY A 323 42.79 7.12 -7.98
CA GLY A 323 43.30 6.39 -6.80
C GLY A 323 43.31 7.18 -5.49
N GLN A 324 43.12 8.50 -5.51
CA GLN A 324 43.09 9.37 -4.32
C GLN A 324 41.69 9.77 -3.87
N LEU A 325 40.64 9.41 -4.61
CA LEU A 325 39.27 9.83 -4.32
C LEU A 325 38.57 8.98 -3.23
N GLY A 326 39.25 7.98 -2.65
CA GLY A 326 38.66 7.13 -1.59
C GLY A 326 37.77 6.02 -2.10
N ILE A 327 37.49 5.96 -3.41
CA ILE A 327 36.68 4.86 -4.02
C ILE A 327 37.55 3.62 -4.19
N SER A 328 37.06 2.46 -3.78
CA SER A 328 37.85 1.24 -3.90
C SER A 328 38.15 0.90 -5.36
N ARG A 329 39.38 0.42 -5.64
CA ARG A 329 39.81 -0.02 -6.98
C ARG A 329 38.87 -1.07 -7.57
N ARG A 330 38.29 -1.96 -6.70
CA ARG A 330 37.34 -2.97 -7.10
C ARG A 330 36.01 -2.35 -7.58
N THR A 331 35.49 -1.39 -6.82
CA THR A 331 34.27 -0.64 -7.18
C THR A 331 34.42 0.04 -8.55
N LEU A 332 35.55 0.72 -8.79
CA LEU A 332 35.84 1.36 -10.10
C LEU A 332 35.89 0.35 -11.26
N ILE A 333 36.53 -0.80 -11.06
CA ILE A 333 36.61 -1.85 -12.09
C ILE A 333 35.22 -2.47 -12.36
N ASP A 334 34.44 -2.74 -11.31
CA ASP A 334 33.12 -3.32 -11.44
C ASP A 334 32.17 -2.32 -12.13
N CYS A 335 32.24 -1.04 -11.79
CA CYS A 335 31.51 0.05 -12.43
C CYS A 335 31.89 0.20 -13.92
N LEU A 336 33.19 0.25 -14.26
CA LEU A 336 33.64 0.28 -15.65
C LEU A 336 33.10 -0.87 -16.49
N LYS A 337 33.09 -2.09 -15.96
CA LYS A 337 32.56 -3.28 -16.65
C LYS A 337 31.04 -3.24 -16.81
N ARG A 338 30.33 -2.87 -15.74
CA ARG A 338 28.85 -2.87 -15.71
C ARG A 338 28.28 -1.92 -16.75
N TRP A 339 28.84 -0.72 -16.85
CA TRP A 339 28.32 0.32 -17.73
C TRP A 339 29.02 0.42 -19.09
N SER A 340 29.77 -0.65 -19.48
CA SER A 340 30.33 -0.84 -20.84
C SER A 340 29.41 -1.66 -21.73
N CYS A 341 28.10 -1.48 -21.61
CA CYS A 341 27.08 -2.16 -22.43
C CYS A 341 26.54 -1.21 -23.52
N ALA A 342 25.55 -1.65 -24.29
CA ALA A 342 24.86 -0.81 -25.24
C ALA A 342 24.16 0.36 -24.54
N GLN A 343 24.01 1.49 -25.22
CA GLN A 343 23.37 2.70 -24.64
C GLN A 343 21.90 2.42 -24.27
N GLU A 344 21.20 1.60 -25.05
CA GLU A 344 19.83 1.12 -24.78
C GLU A 344 19.70 0.28 -23.49
N ASP A 345 20.80 -0.37 -23.09
CA ASP A 345 20.92 -1.11 -21.83
C ASP A 345 21.49 -0.26 -20.69
N GLY A 346 21.55 1.06 -20.85
CA GLY A 346 22.05 2.02 -19.85
C GLY A 346 23.55 2.25 -19.89
N GLY A 347 24.27 1.77 -20.91
CA GLY A 347 25.70 1.98 -21.09
C GLY A 347 26.11 3.46 -21.03
N LEU A 348 27.25 3.73 -20.44
CA LEU A 348 27.79 5.08 -20.26
C LEU A 348 29.10 5.31 -21.05
N TRP A 349 29.82 4.23 -21.32
CA TRP A 349 31.09 4.26 -22.05
C TRP A 349 31.27 3.06 -22.96
N GLN A 350 32.05 3.28 -24.02
CA GLN A 350 32.43 2.25 -24.96
C GLN A 350 33.72 1.59 -24.51
N LEU A 351 33.78 0.28 -24.46
CA LEU A 351 34.95 -0.52 -24.25
C LEU A 351 35.60 -0.86 -25.60
N THR A 352 36.88 -0.56 -25.77
CA THR A 352 37.69 -0.93 -26.92
C THR A 352 38.96 -1.65 -26.46
N ARG A 353 39.65 -2.31 -27.39
CA ARG A 353 40.95 -2.92 -27.12
C ARG A 353 42.08 -2.01 -27.68
N GLY A 354 42.94 -1.59 -26.80
CA GLY A 354 44.13 -0.83 -27.14
C GLY A 354 45.37 -1.70 -27.33
N ASP A 355 46.52 -1.06 -27.37
CA ASP A 355 47.82 -1.74 -27.49
C ASP A 355 48.04 -2.74 -26.36
N SER A 356 48.73 -3.85 -26.68
CA SER A 356 48.97 -4.96 -25.74
C SER A 356 47.70 -5.57 -25.12
N ASN A 357 46.59 -5.52 -25.84
CA ASN A 357 45.28 -6.06 -25.42
C ASN A 357 44.72 -5.40 -24.15
N SER A 358 45.07 -4.15 -23.89
CA SER A 358 44.56 -3.34 -22.76
C SER A 358 43.12 -2.95 -22.97
N ASN A 359 42.33 -2.93 -21.90
CA ASN A 359 40.96 -2.37 -21.92
C ASN A 359 41.04 -0.84 -21.96
N CYS A 360 40.42 -0.24 -22.96
CA CYS A 360 40.31 1.20 -23.13
C CYS A 360 38.84 1.63 -23.12
N TYR A 361 38.51 2.72 -22.46
CA TYR A 361 37.19 3.26 -22.31
C TYR A 361 37.08 4.69 -22.81
N ARG A 362 35.98 5.04 -23.44
CA ARG A 362 35.62 6.43 -23.79
C ARG A 362 34.13 6.66 -23.48
N LEU A 363 33.74 7.90 -23.26
CA LEU A 363 32.30 8.24 -23.09
C LEU A 363 31.52 7.86 -24.36
N LEU A 364 30.28 7.41 -24.17
CA LEU A 364 29.31 7.36 -25.24
C LEU A 364 28.74 8.76 -25.45
N ASP A 365 28.58 9.19 -26.72
CA ASP A 365 28.02 10.50 -27.10
C ASP A 365 26.53 10.63 -26.74
#